data_7efaae0d10f930a11a60d771951b9b2f
#
_entry.id   7efaae0d10f930a11a60d771951b9b2f
#
_cell.length_a   1.000
_cell.length_b   1.000
_cell.length_c   1.000
_cell.angle_alpha   90.00
_cell.angle_beta   90.00
_cell.angle_gamma   90.00
#
_symmetry.space_group_name_H-M   'P 1'
#
loop_
_entity.id
_entity.type
_entity.pdbx_description
1 polymer ?
#
loop_
_entity_poly.entity_id
_entity_poly.type
_entity_poly.pdbx_seq_one_letter_code
_entity_poly.pdbx_strand_id
1 'polypeptide(L)'
;MDLPIQTWLRQNTVVNVSGTMTALGASRVPDEVTRCVADSLGRFVDMDALQAEASRVIAEATGSESGCVTACVASGICISLAAAMTGADLGKAEALPDSSRLDRTEVVVLKGHVVSYGSNITQKIRLTGATPVEVGTATAAEPYQLRHALSKATCAALWVVSHHTVQSGLLDLQSFIEHCHEQDVPVIVDAASEYDLKTFIRMGADVAIYSGHKFLSGPTSGIVAGRADLVRAAYLHQSSGIGRAMKAGKESVVGAVAALQRWEQLDHRQLHELEYQRLTQVREGLEGVRGLIVAEHADPTGNPITRLRVSVDASVSGLDIGELAKALRTEEPAIVVRDHHVDLGFFEIDPCNMREGDPETVVRRFQEQQSLLDNYPPEAQAADPLGPRHSRYDDDGLPGIHPKRVPFTYRRGPDREDQLKQWPEGYL
;
A
#
# COMPACT_ATOMS: atom_id res chain seq x y z
N MET A 1 19.10 -3.93 31.94
CA MET A 1 17.81 -3.43 32.49
C MET A 1 16.97 -3.01 31.30
N ASP A 2 15.80 -3.63 31.10
CA ASP A 2 14.89 -3.28 30.01
C ASP A 2 14.25 -1.94 30.28
N LEU A 3 14.15 -1.11 29.25
CA LEU A 3 13.36 0.12 29.31
C LEU A 3 11.85 -0.22 29.32
N PRO A 4 11.00 0.60 29.99
CA PRO A 4 9.55 0.37 30.03
C PRO A 4 8.92 0.15 28.67
N ILE A 5 9.39 0.85 27.63
CA ILE A 5 8.89 0.70 26.24
C ILE A 5 9.12 -0.72 25.68
N GLN A 6 10.22 -1.39 26.07
CA GLN A 6 10.49 -2.76 25.61
C GLN A 6 9.49 -3.76 26.23
N THR A 7 9.09 -3.54 27.47
CA THR A 7 8.03 -4.32 28.14
C THR A 7 6.69 -4.08 27.47
N TRP A 8 6.34 -2.83 27.21
CA TRP A 8 5.11 -2.48 26.52
C TRP A 8 5.03 -3.12 25.11
N LEU A 9 6.12 -3.07 24.32
CA LEU A 9 6.18 -3.69 23.01
C LEU A 9 5.89 -5.20 23.07
N ARG A 10 6.49 -5.92 24.03
CA ARG A 10 6.25 -7.36 24.19
C ARG A 10 4.79 -7.68 24.54
N GLN A 11 4.15 -6.84 25.36
CA GLN A 11 2.77 -7.01 25.77
C GLN A 11 1.74 -6.62 24.70
N ASN A 12 2.14 -5.83 23.69
CA ASN A 12 1.27 -5.33 22.62
C ASN A 12 1.66 -5.86 21.24
N THR A 13 2.34 -7.00 21.19
CA THR A 13 2.66 -7.67 19.93
C THR A 13 1.46 -8.45 19.42
N VAL A 14 1.20 -8.37 18.11
CA VAL A 14 0.10 -9.07 17.43
C VAL A 14 0.64 -10.07 16.41
N VAL A 15 -0.11 -11.10 16.10
CA VAL A 15 0.12 -11.96 14.93
C VAL A 15 -0.49 -11.28 13.72
N ASN A 16 0.35 -10.83 12.80
CA ASN A 16 -0.08 -10.12 11.62
C ASN A 16 -0.25 -11.08 10.43
N VAL A 17 -1.49 -11.34 10.06
CA VAL A 17 -1.86 -12.06 8.84
C VAL A 17 -2.63 -11.16 7.87
N SER A 18 -2.47 -9.84 7.99
CA SER A 18 -3.08 -8.86 7.09
C SER A 18 -2.16 -8.41 5.96
N GLY A 19 -0.93 -8.93 5.91
CA GLY A 19 0.09 -8.50 4.97
C GLY A 19 0.87 -7.25 5.42
N THR A 20 1.34 -6.47 4.47
CA THR A 20 2.22 -5.31 4.71
C THR A 20 1.44 -4.05 5.09
N MET A 21 0.65 -4.11 6.16
CA MET A 21 -0.21 -3.00 6.61
C MET A 21 0.56 -1.95 7.41
N THR A 22 0.55 -0.70 6.95
CA THR A 22 1.23 0.43 7.63
C THR A 22 0.79 0.61 9.08
N ALA A 23 -0.49 0.38 9.39
CA ALA A 23 -1.02 0.48 10.75
C ALA A 23 -0.41 -0.54 11.74
N LEU A 24 0.25 -1.59 11.23
CA LEU A 24 0.95 -2.60 12.01
C LEU A 24 2.48 -2.50 11.87
N GLY A 25 2.99 -1.42 11.30
CA GLY A 25 4.42 -1.26 11.02
C GLY A 25 4.88 -1.96 9.73
N ALA A 26 3.96 -2.39 8.88
CA ALA A 26 4.10 -3.01 7.57
C ALA A 26 4.78 -4.39 7.59
N SER A 27 6.03 -4.51 7.98
CA SER A 27 6.77 -5.79 8.04
C SER A 27 7.73 -5.85 9.22
N ARG A 28 8.15 -7.05 9.55
CA ARG A 28 9.23 -7.26 10.52
C ARG A 28 10.57 -7.13 9.83
N VAL A 29 11.44 -6.28 10.38
CA VAL A 29 12.80 -6.08 9.86
C VAL A 29 13.66 -7.28 10.23
N PRO A 30 14.35 -7.95 9.28
CA PRO A 30 15.27 -9.05 9.57
C PRO A 30 16.48 -8.62 10.42
N ASP A 31 17.05 -9.58 11.15
CA ASP A 31 18.15 -9.30 12.10
C ASP A 31 19.38 -8.68 11.43
N GLU A 32 19.74 -9.11 10.22
CA GLU A 32 20.84 -8.53 9.46
C GLU A 32 20.62 -7.07 9.12
N VAL A 33 19.41 -6.70 8.73
CA VAL A 33 19.03 -5.31 8.44
C VAL A 33 18.96 -4.51 9.74
N THR A 34 18.39 -5.09 10.79
CA THR A 34 18.32 -4.46 12.13
C THR A 34 19.71 -4.12 12.66
N ARG A 35 20.69 -5.02 12.50
CA ARG A 35 22.09 -4.76 12.90
C ARG A 35 22.70 -3.60 12.13
N CYS A 36 22.48 -3.51 10.80
CA CYS A 36 22.94 -2.39 10.00
C CYS A 36 22.35 -1.05 10.47
N VAL A 37 21.06 -1.04 10.76
CA VAL A 37 20.36 0.14 11.31
C VAL A 37 20.94 0.55 12.66
N ALA A 38 21.08 -0.39 13.59
CA ALA A 38 21.62 -0.15 14.92
C ALA A 38 23.07 0.38 14.87
N ASP A 39 23.92 -0.19 14.01
CA ASP A 39 25.30 0.26 13.81
C ASP A 39 25.37 1.70 13.26
N SER A 40 24.46 2.04 12.35
CA SER A 40 24.37 3.39 11.78
C SER A 40 24.05 4.46 12.81
N LEU A 41 23.23 4.15 13.82
CA LEU A 41 22.79 5.12 14.84
C LEU A 41 23.97 5.64 15.68
N GLY A 42 24.98 4.80 15.94
CA GLY A 42 26.18 5.17 16.70
C GLY A 42 27.23 5.97 15.92
N ARG A 43 27.00 6.28 14.64
CA ARG A 43 28.00 6.90 13.75
C ARG A 43 27.53 8.23 13.17
N PHE A 44 28.46 9.13 12.91
CA PHE A 44 28.22 10.26 12.02
C PHE A 44 28.56 9.83 10.58
N VAL A 45 27.71 10.21 9.64
CA VAL A 45 27.84 9.89 8.22
C VAL A 45 27.54 11.14 7.41
N ASP A 46 28.32 11.37 6.37
CA ASP A 46 27.97 12.35 5.34
C ASP A 46 26.73 11.86 4.59
N MET A 47 25.64 12.61 4.67
CA MET A 47 24.34 12.19 4.12
C MET A 47 24.31 12.19 2.60
N ASP A 48 25.07 13.07 1.95
CA ASP A 48 25.16 13.12 0.48
C ASP A 48 25.95 11.91 -0.03
N ALA A 49 27.08 11.56 0.64
CA ALA A 49 27.83 10.37 0.34
C ALA A 49 27.02 9.08 0.58
N LEU A 50 26.23 9.02 1.66
CA LEU A 50 25.33 7.91 1.96
C LEU A 50 24.24 7.75 0.89
N GLN A 51 23.62 8.84 0.44
CA GLN A 51 22.63 8.80 -0.62
C GLN A 51 23.25 8.46 -1.99
N ALA A 52 24.49 8.87 -2.25
CA ALA A 52 25.20 8.46 -3.45
C ALA A 52 25.45 6.94 -3.50
N GLU A 53 25.83 6.33 -2.37
CA GLU A 53 25.93 4.86 -2.27
C GLU A 53 24.55 4.20 -2.38
N ALA A 54 23.53 4.74 -1.75
CA ALA A 54 22.17 4.25 -1.92
C ALA A 54 21.70 4.31 -3.39
N SER A 55 22.05 5.39 -4.10
CA SER A 55 21.76 5.54 -5.54
C SER A 55 22.39 4.42 -6.37
N ARG A 56 23.64 4.09 -6.10
CA ARG A 56 24.35 3.01 -6.79
C ARG A 56 23.65 1.66 -6.57
N VAL A 57 23.32 1.32 -5.33
CA VAL A 57 22.63 0.06 -4.99
C VAL A 57 21.23 0.00 -5.60
N ILE A 58 20.49 1.09 -5.54
CA ILE A 58 19.13 1.17 -6.14
C ILE A 58 19.21 0.98 -7.66
N ALA A 59 20.16 1.65 -8.32
CA ALA A 59 20.33 1.54 -9.77
C ALA A 59 20.66 0.09 -10.20
N GLU A 60 21.53 -0.59 -9.47
CA GLU A 60 21.87 -2.01 -9.71
C GLU A 60 20.63 -2.92 -9.52
N ALA A 61 19.88 -2.74 -8.43
CA ALA A 61 18.75 -3.59 -8.12
C ALA A 61 17.56 -3.38 -9.06
N THR A 62 17.34 -2.16 -9.55
CA THR A 62 16.17 -1.80 -10.36
C THR A 62 16.45 -1.71 -11.86
N GLY A 63 17.73 -1.65 -12.27
CA GLY A 63 18.13 -1.39 -13.64
C GLY A 63 17.89 0.07 -14.07
N SER A 64 17.72 1.00 -13.13
CA SER A 64 17.58 2.43 -13.38
C SER A 64 18.93 3.13 -13.51
N GLU A 65 18.92 4.39 -13.93
CA GLU A 65 20.13 5.21 -14.03
C GLU A 65 20.60 5.70 -12.64
N SER A 66 19.66 5.92 -11.73
CA SER A 66 19.93 6.51 -10.41
C SER A 66 18.80 6.21 -9.43
N GLY A 67 19.04 6.43 -8.15
CA GLY A 67 18.02 6.30 -7.12
C GLY A 67 18.27 7.18 -5.91
N CYS A 68 17.24 7.33 -5.06
CA CYS A 68 17.42 7.91 -3.73
C CYS A 68 16.42 7.32 -2.72
N VAL A 69 16.81 7.33 -1.46
CA VAL A 69 15.94 6.89 -0.36
C VAL A 69 15.21 8.09 0.24
N THR A 70 13.91 7.94 0.43
CA THR A 70 13.01 8.95 1.01
C THR A 70 12.35 8.42 2.28
N ALA A 71 11.65 9.28 3.03
CA ALA A 71 11.00 8.86 4.27
C ALA A 71 9.89 7.81 4.06
N CYS A 72 9.20 7.85 2.92
CA CYS A 72 8.18 6.86 2.52
C CYS A 72 7.84 7.05 1.04
N VAL A 73 7.05 6.15 0.46
CA VAL A 73 6.60 6.27 -0.95
C VAL A 73 5.84 7.57 -1.18
N ALA A 74 4.97 7.97 -0.26
CA ALA A 74 4.21 9.22 -0.41
C ALA A 74 5.13 10.46 -0.52
N SER A 75 6.23 10.50 0.25
CA SER A 75 7.25 11.55 0.10
C SER A 75 8.00 11.42 -1.23
N GLY A 76 8.31 10.20 -1.66
CA GLY A 76 8.90 9.94 -2.97
C GLY A 76 8.04 10.46 -4.12
N ILE A 77 6.73 10.23 -4.08
CA ILE A 77 5.78 10.79 -5.05
C ILE A 77 5.84 12.32 -5.05
N CYS A 78 5.73 12.94 -3.87
CA CYS A 78 5.76 14.41 -3.77
C CYS A 78 7.04 15.01 -4.36
N ILE A 79 8.22 14.51 -3.98
CA ILE A 79 9.49 15.08 -4.47
C ILE A 79 9.75 14.76 -5.94
N SER A 80 9.29 13.62 -6.46
CA SER A 80 9.41 13.30 -7.89
C SER A 80 8.53 14.19 -8.75
N LEU A 81 7.30 14.49 -8.31
CA LEU A 81 6.41 15.44 -8.99
C LEU A 81 6.96 16.87 -8.91
N ALA A 82 7.49 17.27 -7.75
CA ALA A 82 8.16 18.55 -7.60
C ALA A 82 9.37 18.67 -8.53
N ALA A 83 10.18 17.61 -8.64
CA ALA A 83 11.32 17.52 -9.54
C ALA A 83 10.91 17.68 -11.02
N ALA A 84 9.79 17.08 -11.42
CA ALA A 84 9.26 17.24 -12.79
C ALA A 84 8.82 18.68 -13.10
N MET A 85 8.41 19.46 -12.09
CA MET A 85 8.05 20.88 -12.25
C MET A 85 9.25 21.82 -12.26
N THR A 86 10.27 21.54 -11.45
CA THR A 86 11.35 22.51 -11.16
C THR A 86 12.68 22.15 -11.81
N GLY A 87 12.88 20.87 -12.18
CA GLY A 87 14.22 20.37 -12.44
C GLY A 87 15.15 20.62 -11.24
N ALA A 88 16.44 20.81 -11.49
CA ALA A 88 17.44 21.08 -10.48
C ALA A 88 17.61 22.61 -10.17
N ASP A 89 16.59 23.40 -10.40
CA ASP A 89 16.60 24.85 -10.13
C ASP A 89 16.20 25.13 -8.67
N LEU A 90 17.15 25.61 -7.86
CA LEU A 90 16.96 25.93 -6.45
C LEU A 90 15.90 27.00 -6.22
N GLY A 91 15.86 28.04 -7.05
CA GLY A 91 14.89 29.12 -6.91
C GLY A 91 13.46 28.64 -7.13
N LYS A 92 13.24 27.76 -8.12
CA LYS A 92 11.95 27.10 -8.34
C LYS A 92 11.61 26.14 -7.21
N ALA A 93 12.61 25.38 -6.71
CA ALA A 93 12.41 24.44 -5.62
C ALA A 93 11.99 25.11 -4.30
N GLU A 94 12.59 26.28 -3.98
CA GLU A 94 12.23 27.07 -2.82
C GLU A 94 10.86 27.77 -2.93
N ALA A 95 10.40 28.05 -4.16
CA ALA A 95 9.11 28.69 -4.38
C ALA A 95 7.94 27.73 -4.09
N LEU A 96 8.12 26.42 -4.30
CA LEU A 96 7.05 25.47 -4.06
C LEU A 96 6.61 25.45 -2.58
N PRO A 97 5.30 25.29 -2.29
CA PRO A 97 4.23 24.89 -3.21
C PRO A 97 3.58 26.04 -4.02
N ASP A 98 4.12 27.26 -3.99
CA ASP A 98 3.66 28.33 -4.91
C ASP A 98 4.21 28.07 -6.32
N SER A 99 3.38 27.48 -7.14
CA SER A 99 3.69 27.13 -8.54
C SER A 99 3.27 28.22 -9.55
N SER A 100 2.80 29.38 -9.09
CA SER A 100 2.22 30.45 -9.94
C SER A 100 3.16 31.00 -11.02
N ARG A 101 4.47 30.79 -10.87
CA ARG A 101 5.50 31.22 -11.82
C ARG A 101 6.08 30.08 -12.67
N LEU A 102 5.49 28.89 -12.60
CA LEU A 102 5.91 27.74 -13.35
C LEU A 102 4.96 27.50 -14.53
N ASP A 103 5.52 27.16 -15.70
CA ASP A 103 4.74 26.93 -16.92
C ASP A 103 4.08 25.52 -16.93
N ARG A 104 4.71 24.55 -16.28
CA ARG A 104 4.27 23.15 -16.24
C ARG A 104 3.95 22.74 -14.82
N THR A 105 2.67 22.67 -14.48
CA THR A 105 2.16 22.42 -13.12
C THR A 105 1.03 21.40 -13.06
N GLU A 106 0.64 20.82 -14.20
CA GLU A 106 -0.39 19.80 -14.25
C GLU A 106 0.21 18.41 -14.14
N VAL A 107 -0.44 17.55 -13.36
CA VAL A 107 -0.11 16.13 -13.25
C VAL A 107 -1.30 15.30 -13.69
N VAL A 108 -1.12 14.55 -14.76
CA VAL A 108 -2.15 13.65 -15.30
C VAL A 108 -2.19 12.36 -14.48
N VAL A 109 -3.39 11.90 -14.14
CA VAL A 109 -3.63 10.63 -13.46
C VAL A 109 -4.94 10.01 -13.94
N LEU A 110 -4.97 8.67 -14.14
CA LEU A 110 -6.23 7.99 -14.47
C LEU A 110 -7.20 8.10 -13.31
N LYS A 111 -8.47 8.39 -13.56
CA LYS A 111 -9.48 8.52 -12.50
C LYS A 111 -9.66 7.22 -11.70
N GLY A 112 -9.55 6.06 -12.35
CA GLY A 112 -9.53 4.76 -11.68
C GLY A 112 -8.28 4.50 -10.81
N HIS A 113 -7.25 5.33 -10.89
CA HIS A 113 -6.05 5.32 -10.05
C HIS A 113 -6.12 6.33 -8.89
N VAL A 114 -7.20 7.10 -8.76
CA VAL A 114 -7.40 8.04 -7.65
C VAL A 114 -7.85 7.27 -6.41
N VAL A 115 -6.89 6.62 -5.76
CA VAL A 115 -7.08 5.79 -4.56
C VAL A 115 -6.68 6.52 -3.29
N SER A 116 -7.14 5.98 -2.14
CA SER A 116 -6.77 6.47 -0.81
C SER A 116 -6.17 5.33 0.01
N TYR A 117 -4.89 5.44 0.35
CA TYR A 117 -4.15 4.51 1.19
C TYR A 117 -3.75 5.14 2.55
N GLY A 118 -4.68 5.85 3.14
CA GLY A 118 -4.46 6.70 4.33
C GLY A 118 -4.54 8.18 4.00
N SER A 119 -4.22 8.57 2.76
CA SER A 119 -4.58 9.85 2.17
C SER A 119 -4.71 9.70 0.65
N ASN A 120 -5.52 10.55 0.03
CA ASN A 120 -5.84 10.50 -1.38
C ASN A 120 -4.60 10.79 -2.24
N ILE A 121 -4.45 10.11 -3.38
CA ILE A 121 -3.33 10.32 -4.31
C ILE A 121 -3.28 11.74 -4.85
N THR A 122 -4.45 12.36 -5.14
CA THR A 122 -4.52 13.75 -5.61
C THR A 122 -4.10 14.76 -4.54
N GLN A 123 -4.15 14.40 -3.26
CA GLN A 123 -3.59 15.23 -2.20
C GLN A 123 -2.07 15.31 -2.29
N LYS A 124 -1.39 14.20 -2.66
CA LYS A 124 0.07 14.21 -2.87
C LYS A 124 0.44 15.15 -4.01
N ILE A 125 -0.33 15.12 -5.10
CA ILE A 125 -0.15 16.05 -6.22
C ILE A 125 -0.28 17.50 -5.73
N ARG A 126 -1.37 17.83 -5.03
CA ARG A 126 -1.62 19.21 -4.53
C ARG A 126 -0.58 19.70 -3.52
N LEU A 127 -0.01 18.80 -2.69
CA LEU A 127 1.04 19.14 -1.73
C LEU A 127 2.29 19.73 -2.40
N THR A 128 2.53 19.43 -3.67
CA THR A 128 3.64 19.99 -4.44
C THR A 128 3.33 21.34 -5.08
N GLY A 129 2.08 21.80 -5.01
CA GLY A 129 1.59 22.95 -5.76
C GLY A 129 1.09 22.61 -7.16
N ALA A 130 1.14 21.32 -7.57
CA ALA A 130 0.63 20.88 -8.85
C ALA A 130 -0.89 20.69 -8.85
N THR A 131 -1.49 20.80 -10.02
CA THR A 131 -2.91 20.55 -10.28
C THR A 131 -3.12 19.15 -10.82
N PRO A 132 -3.90 18.28 -10.16
CA PRO A 132 -4.24 16.97 -10.72
C PRO A 132 -5.22 17.12 -11.89
N VAL A 133 -4.91 16.45 -13.01
CA VAL A 133 -5.77 16.31 -14.18
C VAL A 133 -6.22 14.85 -14.26
N GLU A 134 -7.48 14.61 -13.89
CA GLU A 134 -8.03 13.25 -13.87
C GLU A 134 -8.54 12.85 -15.24
N VAL A 135 -8.10 11.69 -15.76
CA VAL A 135 -8.42 11.17 -17.11
C VAL A 135 -9.39 10.02 -17.04
N GLY A 136 -10.38 10.03 -17.93
CA GLY A 136 -11.38 8.98 -18.03
C GLY A 136 -12.48 9.06 -16.97
N THR A 137 -13.10 7.92 -16.74
CA THR A 137 -14.09 7.71 -15.68
C THR A 137 -13.49 6.84 -14.56
N ALA A 138 -14.28 6.54 -13.53
CA ALA A 138 -13.82 5.65 -12.46
C ALA A 138 -13.44 4.25 -12.98
N THR A 139 -14.10 3.76 -14.04
CA THR A 139 -13.99 2.38 -14.52
C THR A 139 -13.53 2.24 -15.96
N ALA A 140 -13.27 3.34 -16.66
CA ALA A 140 -12.84 3.30 -18.05
C ALA A 140 -11.96 4.50 -18.40
N ALA A 141 -10.91 4.27 -19.19
CA ALA A 141 -10.06 5.29 -19.76
C ALA A 141 -9.54 4.84 -21.13
N GLU A 142 -9.66 5.73 -22.11
CA GLU A 142 -9.28 5.47 -23.49
C GLU A 142 -8.11 6.34 -23.94
N PRO A 143 -7.31 5.91 -24.93
CA PRO A 143 -6.13 6.65 -25.40
C PRO A 143 -6.43 8.09 -25.82
N TYR A 144 -7.58 8.34 -26.48
CA TYR A 144 -7.93 9.71 -26.91
C TYR A 144 -8.20 10.65 -25.75
N GLN A 145 -8.69 10.13 -24.60
CA GLN A 145 -8.91 10.93 -23.39
C GLN A 145 -7.57 11.35 -22.77
N LEU A 146 -6.61 10.42 -22.71
CA LEU A 146 -5.25 10.71 -22.25
C LEU A 146 -4.59 11.76 -23.16
N ARG A 147 -4.58 11.55 -24.47
CA ARG A 147 -4.01 12.53 -25.42
C ARG A 147 -4.64 13.91 -25.33
N HIS A 148 -5.95 13.98 -25.07
CA HIS A 148 -6.64 15.26 -24.89
C HIS A 148 -6.28 15.96 -23.57
N ALA A 149 -6.02 15.20 -22.52
CA ALA A 149 -5.67 15.73 -21.19
C ALA A 149 -4.20 16.20 -21.11
N LEU A 150 -3.31 15.62 -21.91
CA LEU A 150 -1.92 16.05 -22.02
C LEU A 150 -1.85 17.43 -22.68
N SER A 151 -1.19 18.38 -22.05
CA SER A 151 -1.07 19.76 -22.51
C SER A 151 0.36 20.28 -22.32
N LYS A 152 0.64 21.49 -22.79
CA LYS A 152 1.92 22.17 -22.55
C LYS A 152 2.14 22.47 -21.06
N ALA A 153 1.08 22.51 -20.26
CA ALA A 153 1.14 22.71 -18.81
C ALA A 153 1.40 21.40 -18.05
N THR A 154 1.34 20.23 -18.69
CA THR A 154 1.58 18.94 -18.06
C THR A 154 3.06 18.77 -17.73
N CYS A 155 3.41 18.61 -16.44
CA CYS A 155 4.78 18.39 -15.97
C CYS A 155 5.11 16.90 -15.80
N ALA A 156 4.13 16.07 -15.45
CA ALA A 156 4.29 14.64 -15.26
C ALA A 156 2.96 13.90 -15.41
N ALA A 157 3.05 12.59 -15.61
CA ALA A 157 1.93 11.67 -15.48
C ALA A 157 2.20 10.69 -14.35
N LEU A 158 1.19 10.39 -13.54
CA LEU A 158 1.29 9.50 -12.38
C LEU A 158 0.47 8.24 -12.62
N TRP A 159 1.15 7.10 -12.58
CA TRP A 159 0.54 5.78 -12.60
C TRP A 159 0.58 5.16 -11.21
N VAL A 160 -0.50 4.51 -10.77
CA VAL A 160 -0.56 3.84 -9.47
C VAL A 160 -0.83 2.35 -9.65
N VAL A 161 0.08 1.52 -9.15
CA VAL A 161 -0.10 0.07 -9.07
C VAL A 161 -0.59 -0.27 -7.66
N SER A 162 -1.82 -0.75 -7.57
CA SER A 162 -2.42 -1.11 -6.29
C SER A 162 -3.63 -2.01 -6.48
N HIS A 163 -3.88 -2.92 -5.54
CA HIS A 163 -5.13 -3.67 -5.48
C HIS A 163 -6.38 -2.79 -5.23
N HIS A 164 -6.18 -1.54 -4.86
CA HIS A 164 -7.28 -0.56 -4.70
C HIS A 164 -7.64 0.16 -6.00
N THR A 165 -6.81 0.09 -7.04
CA THR A 165 -7.13 0.66 -8.35
C THR A 165 -8.13 -0.22 -9.09
N VAL A 166 -8.80 0.36 -10.07
CA VAL A 166 -9.65 -0.41 -10.98
C VAL A 166 -8.78 -1.32 -11.83
N GLN A 167 -9.07 -2.62 -11.83
CA GLN A 167 -8.23 -3.66 -12.44
C GLN A 167 -8.56 -3.94 -13.92
N SER A 168 -9.62 -3.35 -14.46
CA SER A 168 -10.04 -3.58 -15.84
C SER A 168 -10.73 -2.34 -16.42
N GLY A 169 -10.68 -2.20 -17.75
CA GLY A 169 -11.32 -1.09 -18.45
C GLY A 169 -10.51 0.21 -18.52
N LEU A 170 -9.33 0.24 -17.91
CA LEU A 170 -8.37 1.35 -18.04
C LEU A 170 -7.34 1.06 -19.13
N LEU A 171 -6.59 2.09 -19.53
CA LEU A 171 -5.37 1.92 -20.32
C LEU A 171 -4.40 0.98 -19.60
N ASP A 172 -3.65 0.18 -20.34
CA ASP A 172 -2.48 -0.50 -19.81
C ASP A 172 -1.30 0.47 -19.64
N LEU A 173 -0.34 0.09 -18.79
CA LEU A 173 0.81 0.95 -18.48
C LEU A 173 1.68 1.24 -19.69
N GLN A 174 1.87 0.27 -20.59
CA GLN A 174 2.71 0.46 -21.77
C GLN A 174 2.12 1.54 -22.70
N SER A 175 0.83 1.44 -23.02
CA SER A 175 0.12 2.46 -23.80
C SER A 175 0.11 3.82 -23.12
N PHE A 176 -0.03 3.85 -21.77
CA PHE A 176 0.02 5.08 -21.01
C PHE A 176 1.39 5.78 -21.12
N ILE A 177 2.48 5.03 -20.97
CA ILE A 177 3.86 5.53 -21.12
C ILE A 177 4.07 6.08 -22.53
N GLU A 178 3.72 5.30 -23.57
CA GLU A 178 3.91 5.68 -24.97
C GLU A 178 3.24 7.03 -25.30
N HIS A 179 1.97 7.18 -24.93
CA HIS A 179 1.23 8.43 -25.16
C HIS A 179 1.76 9.63 -24.38
N CYS A 180 2.26 9.42 -23.15
CA CYS A 180 2.90 10.47 -22.37
C CYS A 180 4.23 10.91 -23.02
N HIS A 181 5.05 9.96 -23.43
CA HIS A 181 6.34 10.23 -24.06
C HIS A 181 6.21 10.90 -25.44
N GLU A 182 5.13 10.64 -26.21
CA GLU A 182 4.82 11.38 -27.46
C GLU A 182 4.68 12.90 -27.22
N GLN A 183 4.43 13.33 -25.99
CA GLN A 183 4.25 14.73 -25.58
C GLN A 183 5.35 15.23 -24.64
N ASP A 184 6.49 14.52 -24.56
CA ASP A 184 7.61 14.83 -23.64
C ASP A 184 7.17 14.94 -22.16
N VAL A 185 6.21 14.12 -21.73
CA VAL A 185 5.72 14.05 -20.35
C VAL A 185 6.30 12.81 -19.66
N PRO A 186 7.11 12.98 -18.60
CA PRO A 186 7.66 11.87 -17.84
C PRO A 186 6.57 11.12 -17.05
N VAL A 187 6.73 9.79 -16.97
CA VAL A 187 5.83 8.90 -16.23
C VAL A 187 6.46 8.46 -14.92
N ILE A 188 5.77 8.75 -13.82
CA ILE A 188 6.12 8.35 -12.47
C ILE A 188 5.19 7.22 -12.05
N VAL A 189 5.74 6.07 -11.64
CA VAL A 189 4.99 4.89 -11.22
C VAL A 189 5.07 4.73 -9.71
N ASP A 190 3.92 4.78 -9.03
CA ASP A 190 3.79 4.33 -7.65
C ASP A 190 3.65 2.80 -7.64
N ALA A 191 4.73 2.12 -7.31
CA ALA A 191 4.86 0.67 -7.21
C ALA A 191 5.12 0.22 -5.75
N ALA A 192 4.48 0.87 -4.79
CA ALA A 192 4.76 0.73 -3.36
C ALA A 192 4.69 -0.70 -2.83
N SER A 193 3.90 -1.57 -3.44
CA SER A 193 3.64 -2.95 -2.98
C SER A 193 3.97 -3.98 -4.05
N GLU A 194 4.97 -3.71 -4.87
CA GLU A 194 5.35 -4.60 -5.95
C GLU A 194 6.64 -5.36 -5.62
N TYR A 195 6.65 -6.64 -6.01
CA TYR A 195 7.80 -7.54 -5.84
C TYR A 195 8.87 -7.33 -6.91
N ASP A 196 8.45 -7.07 -8.15
CA ASP A 196 9.38 -6.86 -9.27
C ASP A 196 9.88 -5.41 -9.28
N LEU A 197 11.15 -5.25 -8.94
CA LEU A 197 11.80 -3.94 -8.91
C LEU A 197 12.29 -3.45 -10.29
N LYS A 198 12.23 -4.28 -11.33
CA LYS A 198 12.85 -4.00 -12.65
C LYS A 198 11.85 -3.74 -13.76
N THR A 199 10.66 -4.31 -13.68
CA THR A 199 9.69 -4.30 -14.79
C THR A 199 9.26 -2.90 -15.18
N PHE A 200 8.94 -2.02 -14.23
CA PHE A 200 8.44 -0.68 -14.56
C PHE A 200 9.48 0.19 -15.29
N ILE A 201 10.74 0.12 -14.85
CA ILE A 201 11.84 0.81 -15.55
C ILE A 201 12.06 0.23 -16.95
N ARG A 202 12.02 -1.10 -17.10
CA ARG A 202 12.13 -1.76 -18.41
C ARG A 202 10.99 -1.43 -19.37
N MET A 203 9.80 -1.17 -18.84
CA MET A 203 8.63 -0.72 -19.62
C MET A 203 8.75 0.74 -20.05
N GLY A 204 9.74 1.49 -19.56
CA GLY A 204 9.98 2.88 -19.91
C GLY A 204 9.47 3.90 -18.90
N ALA A 205 9.07 3.49 -17.70
CA ALA A 205 8.78 4.46 -16.64
C ALA A 205 10.02 5.32 -16.34
N ASP A 206 9.84 6.63 -16.29
CA ASP A 206 10.94 7.57 -15.99
C ASP A 206 11.34 7.51 -14.53
N VAL A 207 10.37 7.23 -13.64
CA VAL A 207 10.59 6.99 -12.21
C VAL A 207 9.66 5.89 -11.73
N ALA A 208 10.17 4.94 -10.96
CA ALA A 208 9.39 3.98 -10.20
C ALA A 208 9.70 4.14 -8.70
N ILE A 209 8.66 4.03 -7.85
CA ILE A 209 8.78 4.29 -6.42
C ILE A 209 8.30 3.08 -5.64
N TYR A 210 9.19 2.47 -4.86
CA TYR A 210 8.94 1.27 -4.08
C TYR A 210 8.95 1.55 -2.58
N SER A 211 8.27 0.71 -1.80
CA SER A 211 8.30 0.82 -0.34
C SER A 211 9.40 -0.04 0.26
N GLY A 212 10.34 0.56 0.98
CA GLY A 212 11.39 -0.17 1.66
C GLY A 212 10.91 -0.99 2.87
N HIS A 213 9.74 -0.68 3.43
CA HIS A 213 9.22 -1.36 4.63
C HIS A 213 8.07 -2.35 4.35
N LYS A 214 7.75 -2.63 3.09
CA LYS A 214 6.79 -3.67 2.73
C LYS A 214 7.52 -4.99 2.46
N PHE A 215 7.50 -5.51 1.26
CA PHE A 215 8.13 -6.78 0.92
C PHE A 215 9.65 -6.80 1.11
N LEU A 216 10.32 -5.69 0.91
CA LEU A 216 11.75 -5.56 1.19
C LEU A 216 12.09 -5.75 2.67
N SER A 217 11.11 -5.58 3.56
CA SER A 217 11.24 -5.76 5.02
C SER A 217 12.34 -4.88 5.65
N GLY A 218 12.53 -3.68 5.13
CA GLY A 218 13.37 -2.65 5.73
C GLY A 218 12.60 -1.76 6.73
N PRO A 219 13.25 -0.75 7.31
CA PRO A 219 12.56 0.30 8.06
C PRO A 219 11.70 1.17 7.14
N THR A 220 10.81 1.98 7.72
CA THR A 220 9.97 2.91 6.96
C THR A 220 10.83 3.78 6.05
N SER A 221 10.64 3.61 4.74
CA SER A 221 11.37 4.30 3.68
C SER A 221 10.63 4.17 2.35
N GLY A 222 10.92 5.08 1.42
CA GLY A 222 10.59 4.98 0.02
C GLY A 222 11.86 4.89 -0.81
N ILE A 223 11.84 4.12 -1.87
CA ILE A 223 12.93 3.96 -2.82
C ILE A 223 12.47 4.57 -4.14
N VAL A 224 13.07 5.68 -4.52
CA VAL A 224 12.85 6.34 -5.82
C VAL A 224 13.93 5.84 -6.76
N ALA A 225 13.57 5.27 -7.89
CA ALA A 225 14.47 4.73 -8.91
C ALA A 225 14.08 5.26 -10.28
N GLY A 226 15.01 5.73 -11.11
CA GLY A 226 14.67 6.26 -12.43
C GLY A 226 15.79 7.01 -13.11
N ARG A 227 15.38 7.91 -14.00
CA ARG A 227 16.28 8.79 -14.75
C ARG A 227 17.11 9.67 -13.81
N ALA A 228 18.38 9.81 -14.12
CA ALA A 228 19.35 10.52 -13.26
C ALA A 228 18.99 12.00 -13.04
N ASP A 229 18.47 12.68 -14.05
CA ASP A 229 18.05 14.09 -13.98
C ASP A 229 16.88 14.28 -13.00
N LEU A 230 15.85 13.44 -13.08
CA LEU A 230 14.67 13.49 -12.23
C LEU A 230 15.00 13.08 -10.78
N VAL A 231 15.79 12.01 -10.60
CA VAL A 231 16.20 11.55 -9.26
C VAL A 231 17.07 12.60 -8.57
N ARG A 232 18.01 13.23 -9.29
CA ARG A 232 18.85 14.31 -8.75
C ARG A 232 18.00 15.51 -8.32
N ALA A 233 17.03 15.91 -9.15
CA ALA A 233 16.11 16.98 -8.82
C ALA A 233 15.20 16.61 -7.63
N ALA A 234 14.73 15.36 -7.55
CA ALA A 234 13.96 14.87 -6.40
C ALA A 234 14.78 14.91 -5.10
N TYR A 235 16.04 14.49 -5.15
CA TYR A 235 16.93 14.58 -3.98
C TYR A 235 17.20 16.03 -3.55
N LEU A 236 17.29 16.97 -4.51
CA LEU A 236 17.39 18.40 -4.21
C LEU A 236 16.22 18.87 -3.34
N HIS A 237 14.99 18.46 -3.66
CA HIS A 237 13.82 18.77 -2.84
C HIS A 237 13.90 18.18 -1.42
N GLN A 238 14.50 16.99 -1.25
CA GLN A 238 14.70 16.40 0.08
C GLN A 238 15.72 17.17 0.92
N SER A 239 16.70 17.79 0.31
CA SER A 239 17.73 18.58 1.01
C SER A 239 17.33 20.05 1.21
N SER A 240 16.73 20.70 0.23
CA SER A 240 16.55 22.17 0.19
C SER A 240 15.14 22.64 -0.21
N GLY A 241 14.24 21.74 -0.66
CA GLY A 241 12.88 22.07 -1.09
C GLY A 241 11.79 21.56 -0.16
N ILE A 242 10.59 21.36 -0.71
CA ILE A 242 9.41 20.90 0.03
C ILE A 242 9.63 19.55 0.72
N GLY A 243 10.48 18.70 0.16
CA GLY A 243 10.82 17.38 0.72
C GLY A 243 11.64 17.46 2.01
N ARG A 244 12.18 18.64 2.38
CA ARG A 244 12.89 18.82 3.64
C ARG A 244 12.01 18.50 4.85
N ALA A 245 10.73 18.76 4.77
CA ALA A 245 9.74 18.39 5.79
C ALA A 245 9.52 16.86 5.90
N MET A 246 9.94 16.10 4.92
CA MET A 246 9.78 14.64 4.80
C MET A 246 11.12 13.94 4.58
N LYS A 247 12.20 14.45 5.18
CA LYS A 247 13.56 13.91 5.01
C LYS A 247 13.68 12.50 5.60
N ALA A 248 14.50 11.64 4.96
CA ALA A 248 14.93 10.38 5.53
C ALA A 248 16.13 10.58 6.48
N GLY A 249 16.15 9.86 7.60
CA GLY A 249 17.31 9.76 8.48
C GLY A 249 18.32 8.71 7.96
N LYS A 250 19.55 8.76 8.49
CA LYS A 250 20.59 7.80 8.12
C LYS A 250 20.18 6.35 8.38
N GLU A 251 19.45 6.11 9.46
CA GLU A 251 18.91 4.81 9.84
C GLU A 251 17.94 4.24 8.79
N SER A 252 17.08 5.09 8.25
CA SER A 252 16.16 4.70 7.17
C SER A 252 16.90 4.45 5.86
N VAL A 253 17.91 5.28 5.54
CA VAL A 253 18.71 5.10 4.31
C VAL A 253 19.54 3.82 4.39
N VAL A 254 20.28 3.60 5.47
CA VAL A 254 21.08 2.38 5.68
C VAL A 254 20.19 1.15 5.70
N GLY A 255 19.05 1.21 6.40
CA GLY A 255 18.12 0.09 6.48
C GLY A 255 17.48 -0.24 5.14
N ALA A 256 17.11 0.76 4.32
CA ALA A 256 16.58 0.55 2.98
C ALA A 256 17.62 -0.10 2.05
N VAL A 257 18.87 0.38 2.08
CA VAL A 257 19.97 -0.19 1.31
C VAL A 257 20.27 -1.64 1.72
N ALA A 258 20.36 -1.90 3.03
CA ALA A 258 20.58 -3.25 3.54
C ALA A 258 19.44 -4.21 3.18
N ALA A 259 18.18 -3.73 3.26
CA ALA A 259 17.02 -4.52 2.87
C ALA A 259 17.01 -4.83 1.37
N LEU A 260 17.40 -3.87 0.53
CA LEU A 260 17.49 -4.04 -0.92
C LEU A 260 18.62 -5.02 -1.30
N GLN A 261 19.79 -4.89 -0.68
CA GLN A 261 20.91 -5.83 -0.88
C GLN A 261 20.55 -7.26 -0.44
N ARG A 262 19.83 -7.39 0.68
CA ARG A 262 19.28 -8.67 1.12
C ARG A 262 18.29 -9.22 0.10
N TRP A 263 17.38 -8.41 -0.40
CA TRP A 263 16.35 -8.80 -1.38
C TRP A 263 16.96 -9.41 -2.65
N GLU A 264 18.02 -8.81 -3.18
CA GLU A 264 18.76 -9.33 -4.36
C GLU A 264 19.46 -10.68 -4.09
N GLN A 265 19.71 -11.03 -2.82
CA GLN A 265 20.37 -12.27 -2.42
C GLN A 265 19.39 -13.38 -2.03
N LEU A 266 18.10 -13.08 -1.89
CA LEU A 266 17.08 -14.06 -1.50
C LEU A 266 16.82 -15.08 -2.61
N ASP A 267 16.65 -16.33 -2.22
CA ASP A 267 15.95 -17.30 -3.05
C ASP A 267 14.45 -17.04 -2.97
N HIS A 268 13.94 -16.22 -3.89
CA HIS A 268 12.52 -15.84 -3.95
C HIS A 268 11.62 -17.05 -4.16
N ARG A 269 12.06 -18.07 -4.88
CA ARG A 269 11.28 -19.29 -5.07
C ARG A 269 11.10 -20.02 -3.74
N GLN A 270 12.18 -20.19 -2.98
CA GLN A 270 12.12 -20.81 -1.65
C GLN A 270 11.28 -19.99 -0.68
N LEU A 271 11.37 -18.65 -0.74
CA LEU A 271 10.56 -17.76 0.09
C LEU A 271 9.06 -17.97 -0.18
N HIS A 272 8.64 -17.94 -1.45
CA HIS A 272 7.24 -18.14 -1.83
C HIS A 272 6.73 -19.55 -1.49
N GLU A 273 7.56 -20.57 -1.66
CA GLU A 273 7.24 -21.93 -1.26
C GLU A 273 6.95 -22.01 0.25
N LEU A 274 7.78 -21.39 1.06
CA LEU A 274 7.62 -21.34 2.51
C LEU A 274 6.36 -20.56 2.93
N GLU A 275 6.07 -19.43 2.28
CA GLU A 275 4.86 -18.66 2.50
C GLU A 275 3.61 -19.47 2.14
N TYR A 276 3.64 -20.18 1.01
CA TYR A 276 2.54 -21.03 0.58
C TYR A 276 2.33 -22.25 1.49
N GLN A 277 3.40 -22.86 2.00
CA GLN A 277 3.31 -23.95 2.99
C GLN A 277 2.63 -23.48 4.28
N ARG A 278 3.00 -22.30 4.81
CA ARG A 278 2.35 -21.71 5.98
C ARG A 278 0.87 -21.41 5.73
N LEU A 279 0.55 -20.89 4.55
CA LEU A 279 -0.82 -20.63 4.14
C LEU A 279 -1.64 -21.92 4.05
N THR A 280 -1.05 -23.00 3.52
CA THR A 280 -1.68 -24.34 3.42
C THR A 280 -1.98 -24.88 4.82
N GLN A 281 -1.06 -24.78 5.77
CA GLN A 281 -1.30 -25.18 7.15
C GLN A 281 -2.50 -24.44 7.77
N VAL A 282 -2.60 -23.13 7.54
CA VAL A 282 -3.77 -22.37 7.99
C VAL A 282 -5.04 -22.87 7.31
N ARG A 283 -5.03 -23.03 5.98
CA ARG A 283 -6.20 -23.51 5.22
C ARG A 283 -6.71 -24.85 5.76
N GLU A 284 -5.84 -25.85 5.86
CA GLU A 284 -6.18 -27.18 6.36
C GLU A 284 -6.73 -27.14 7.79
N GLY A 285 -6.16 -26.30 8.64
CA GLY A 285 -6.66 -26.11 10.02
C GLY A 285 -8.02 -25.43 10.08
N LEU A 286 -8.33 -24.52 9.15
CA LEU A 286 -9.62 -23.83 9.08
C LEU A 286 -10.74 -24.70 8.44
N GLU A 287 -10.42 -25.68 7.63
CA GLU A 287 -11.40 -26.65 7.08
C GLU A 287 -12.18 -27.37 8.19
N GLY A 288 -11.59 -27.51 9.40
CA GLY A 288 -12.25 -28.10 10.58
C GLY A 288 -13.17 -27.13 11.35
N VAL A 289 -13.19 -25.84 11.01
CA VAL A 289 -14.02 -24.83 11.70
C VAL A 289 -15.38 -24.73 11.00
N ARG A 290 -16.41 -25.26 11.65
CA ARG A 290 -17.76 -25.29 11.09
C ARG A 290 -18.29 -23.87 10.89
N GLY A 291 -18.83 -23.60 9.71
CA GLY A 291 -19.44 -22.30 9.36
C GLY A 291 -18.47 -21.33 8.69
N LEU A 292 -17.24 -21.77 8.37
CA LEU A 292 -16.33 -20.99 7.52
C LEU A 292 -16.27 -21.56 6.10
N ILE A 293 -16.11 -20.65 5.14
CA ILE A 293 -15.74 -20.96 3.76
C ILE A 293 -14.37 -20.34 3.53
N VAL A 294 -13.41 -21.18 3.10
CA VAL A 294 -12.03 -20.78 2.87
C VAL A 294 -11.66 -21.08 1.42
N ALA A 295 -11.14 -20.07 0.71
CA ALA A 295 -10.74 -20.21 -0.69
C ALA A 295 -9.41 -19.47 -0.96
N GLU A 296 -8.58 -20.04 -1.81
CA GLU A 296 -7.36 -19.36 -2.27
C GLU A 296 -7.70 -18.21 -3.22
N HIS A 297 -6.96 -17.12 -3.09
CA HIS A 297 -7.10 -15.92 -3.89
C HIS A 297 -5.74 -15.36 -4.29
N ALA A 298 -5.50 -15.26 -5.60
CA ALA A 298 -4.28 -14.68 -6.13
C ALA A 298 -4.24 -13.15 -5.92
N ASP A 299 -3.04 -12.60 -5.87
CA ASP A 299 -2.86 -11.14 -5.80
C ASP A 299 -3.37 -10.47 -7.09
N PRO A 300 -4.26 -9.46 -7.01
CA PRO A 300 -4.85 -8.82 -8.18
C PRO A 300 -3.87 -7.99 -9.00
N THR A 301 -2.73 -7.59 -8.44
CA THR A 301 -1.68 -6.87 -9.18
C THR A 301 -0.63 -7.79 -9.80
N GLY A 302 -0.78 -9.11 -9.60
CA GLY A 302 0.08 -10.12 -10.22
C GLY A 302 1.35 -10.43 -9.43
N ASN A 303 1.47 -9.94 -8.20
CA ASN A 303 2.54 -10.37 -7.32
C ASN A 303 2.43 -11.89 -7.01
N PRO A 304 3.54 -12.60 -6.81
CA PRO A 304 3.56 -14.04 -6.59
C PRO A 304 3.10 -14.40 -5.15
N ILE A 305 1.95 -13.86 -4.74
CA ILE A 305 1.36 -14.08 -3.41
C ILE A 305 -0.01 -14.73 -3.59
N THR A 306 -0.23 -15.82 -2.84
CA THR A 306 -1.55 -16.40 -2.64
C THR A 306 -2.04 -16.00 -1.25
N ARG A 307 -3.31 -15.61 -1.13
CA ARG A 307 -4.01 -15.36 0.13
C ARG A 307 -5.13 -16.34 0.33
N LEU A 308 -5.59 -16.48 1.57
CA LEU A 308 -6.87 -17.13 1.84
C LEU A 308 -7.95 -16.09 2.01
N ARG A 309 -9.02 -16.22 1.25
CA ARG A 309 -10.26 -15.51 1.49
C ARG A 309 -11.11 -16.33 2.44
N VAL A 310 -11.55 -15.73 3.54
CA VAL A 310 -12.37 -16.34 4.57
C VAL A 310 -13.71 -15.62 4.65
N SER A 311 -14.80 -16.36 4.54
CA SER A 311 -16.17 -15.87 4.71
C SER A 311 -16.96 -16.81 5.63
N VAL A 312 -18.09 -16.31 6.16
CA VAL A 312 -19.02 -17.13 6.95
C VAL A 312 -20.02 -17.81 6.01
N ASP A 313 -20.25 -19.12 6.20
CA ASP A 313 -21.30 -19.85 5.51
C ASP A 313 -22.66 -19.48 6.11
N ALA A 314 -23.43 -18.67 5.39
CA ALA A 314 -24.73 -18.19 5.83
C ALA A 314 -25.76 -19.29 6.06
N SER A 315 -25.53 -20.51 5.53
CA SER A 315 -26.38 -21.67 5.79
C SER A 315 -26.10 -22.32 7.15
N VAL A 316 -24.97 -21.99 7.78
CA VAL A 316 -24.49 -22.55 9.05
C VAL A 316 -24.49 -21.51 10.16
N SER A 317 -24.14 -20.27 9.87
CA SER A 317 -24.07 -19.18 10.86
C SER A 317 -24.51 -17.85 10.27
N GLY A 318 -25.27 -17.08 11.05
CA GLY A 318 -25.62 -15.69 10.75
C GLY A 318 -24.59 -14.66 11.25
N LEU A 319 -23.44 -15.08 11.71
CA LEU A 319 -22.40 -14.18 12.22
C LEU A 319 -21.89 -13.25 11.11
N ASP A 320 -21.81 -11.97 11.40
CA ASP A 320 -21.11 -11.01 10.54
C ASP A 320 -19.60 -11.26 10.55
N ILE A 321 -18.98 -11.31 9.37
CA ILE A 321 -17.55 -11.58 9.24
C ILE A 321 -16.67 -10.51 9.92
N GLY A 322 -17.15 -9.28 10.03
CA GLY A 322 -16.47 -8.20 10.74
C GLY A 322 -16.44 -8.43 12.25
N GLU A 323 -17.49 -9.05 12.83
CA GLU A 323 -17.47 -9.43 14.25
C GLU A 323 -16.47 -10.56 14.52
N LEU A 324 -16.30 -11.51 13.59
CA LEU A 324 -15.24 -12.52 13.69
C LEU A 324 -13.86 -11.88 13.62
N ALA A 325 -13.63 -10.96 12.68
CA ALA A 325 -12.35 -10.24 12.57
C ALA A 325 -12.03 -9.43 13.85
N LYS A 326 -13.06 -8.83 14.46
CA LYS A 326 -12.95 -8.10 15.72
C LYS A 326 -12.62 -9.03 16.89
N ALA A 327 -13.28 -10.19 17.02
CA ALA A 327 -13.01 -11.17 18.06
C ALA A 327 -11.57 -11.69 17.98
N LEU A 328 -11.08 -12.00 16.79
CA LEU A 328 -9.68 -12.41 16.55
C LEU A 328 -8.68 -11.33 16.99
N ARG A 329 -9.02 -10.06 16.81
CA ARG A 329 -8.14 -8.92 17.12
C ARG A 329 -8.12 -8.56 18.61
N THR A 330 -9.22 -8.75 19.33
CA THR A 330 -9.38 -8.27 20.72
C THR A 330 -8.95 -9.27 21.78
N GLU A 331 -8.86 -10.55 21.47
CA GLU A 331 -8.45 -11.59 22.41
C GLU A 331 -6.98 -12.00 22.18
N GLU A 332 -6.35 -12.55 23.23
CA GLU A 332 -4.93 -12.90 23.23
C GLU A 332 -4.66 -14.37 22.80
N PRO A 333 -3.65 -14.61 21.95
CA PRO A 333 -2.90 -13.60 21.22
C PRO A 333 -3.74 -12.97 20.09
N ALA A 334 -3.63 -11.65 19.96
CA ALA A 334 -4.38 -10.91 18.97
C ALA A 334 -3.97 -11.29 17.54
N ILE A 335 -4.93 -11.69 16.71
CA ILE A 335 -4.74 -11.96 15.29
C ILE A 335 -5.31 -10.82 14.47
N VAL A 336 -4.49 -10.21 13.62
CA VAL A 336 -4.96 -9.13 12.73
C VAL A 336 -5.03 -9.64 11.30
N VAL A 337 -6.25 -9.79 10.80
CA VAL A 337 -6.57 -10.21 9.42
C VAL A 337 -6.64 -9.00 8.48
N ARG A 338 -6.66 -9.23 7.18
CA ARG A 338 -6.84 -8.21 6.15
C ARG A 338 -8.33 -7.93 5.94
N ASP A 339 -8.86 -7.00 6.71
CA ASP A 339 -10.28 -6.72 6.89
C ASP A 339 -10.89 -5.68 5.93
N HIS A 340 -10.20 -5.34 4.85
CA HIS A 340 -10.64 -4.31 3.89
C HIS A 340 -11.99 -4.61 3.22
N HIS A 341 -12.39 -5.88 3.17
CA HIS A 341 -13.54 -6.35 2.42
C HIS A 341 -14.62 -6.99 3.32
N VAL A 342 -14.60 -6.71 4.62
CA VAL A 342 -15.63 -7.24 5.55
C VAL A 342 -17.05 -6.79 5.13
N ASP A 343 -17.20 -5.59 4.59
CA ASP A 343 -18.47 -5.11 4.03
C ASP A 343 -18.92 -5.90 2.78
N LEU A 344 -18.01 -6.66 2.15
CA LEU A 344 -18.30 -7.60 1.05
C LEU A 344 -18.51 -9.04 1.54
N GLY A 345 -18.48 -9.27 2.86
CA GLY A 345 -18.69 -10.56 3.48
C GLY A 345 -17.46 -11.46 3.60
N PHE A 346 -16.24 -10.91 3.47
CA PHE A 346 -15.00 -11.67 3.65
C PHE A 346 -13.85 -10.79 4.17
N PHE A 347 -12.87 -11.45 4.75
CA PHE A 347 -11.52 -10.91 4.94
C PHE A 347 -10.48 -11.86 4.33
N GLU A 348 -9.22 -11.41 4.28
CA GLU A 348 -8.13 -12.23 3.74
C GLU A 348 -7.05 -12.49 4.77
N ILE A 349 -6.36 -13.64 4.63
CA ILE A 349 -5.16 -14.03 5.37
C ILE A 349 -3.99 -14.03 4.39
N ASP A 350 -2.98 -13.22 4.67
CA ASP A 350 -1.78 -13.02 3.87
C ASP A 350 -0.58 -13.64 4.58
N PRO A 351 0.20 -14.53 3.93
CA PRO A 351 1.28 -15.27 4.57
C PRO A 351 2.60 -14.50 4.73
N CYS A 352 2.79 -13.36 4.04
CA CYS A 352 4.11 -12.73 3.87
C CYS A 352 4.82 -12.31 5.16
N ASN A 353 4.07 -12.13 6.25
CA ASN A 353 4.60 -11.79 7.57
C ASN A 353 4.52 -12.91 8.61
N MET A 354 4.04 -14.10 8.21
CA MET A 354 3.94 -15.24 9.13
C MET A 354 5.33 -15.80 9.46
N ARG A 355 5.51 -16.21 10.71
CA ARG A 355 6.66 -16.94 11.22
C ARG A 355 6.32 -18.39 11.49
N GLU A 356 7.33 -19.16 11.83
CA GLU A 356 7.16 -20.48 12.43
C GLU A 356 6.32 -20.36 13.72
N GLY A 357 5.30 -21.20 13.88
CA GLY A 357 4.34 -21.18 14.99
C GLY A 357 3.16 -20.21 14.81
N ASP A 358 3.22 -19.25 13.88
CA ASP A 358 2.08 -18.37 13.59
C ASP A 358 0.89 -19.13 12.99
N PRO A 359 1.06 -20.08 12.02
CA PRO A 359 -0.05 -20.84 11.46
C PRO A 359 -0.85 -21.59 12.52
N GLU A 360 -0.19 -22.30 13.42
CA GLU A 360 -0.82 -23.05 14.51
C GLU A 360 -1.57 -22.11 15.47
N THR A 361 -0.99 -20.97 15.75
CA THR A 361 -1.60 -19.93 16.60
C THR A 361 -2.86 -19.36 15.93
N VAL A 362 -2.80 -19.06 14.64
CA VAL A 362 -3.95 -18.58 13.84
C VAL A 362 -5.06 -19.64 13.87
N VAL A 363 -4.76 -20.88 13.51
CA VAL A 363 -5.74 -21.98 13.51
C VAL A 363 -6.41 -22.15 14.86
N ARG A 364 -5.63 -22.21 15.94
CA ARG A 364 -6.16 -22.34 17.31
C ARG A 364 -7.10 -21.17 17.65
N ARG A 365 -6.73 -19.95 17.31
CA ARG A 365 -7.56 -18.78 17.59
C ARG A 365 -8.89 -18.81 16.81
N PHE A 366 -8.89 -19.29 15.57
CA PHE A 366 -10.14 -19.50 14.84
C PHE A 366 -11.00 -20.61 15.44
N GLN A 367 -10.41 -21.72 15.88
CA GLN A 367 -11.12 -22.82 16.55
C GLN A 367 -11.78 -22.35 17.84
N GLU A 368 -11.13 -21.49 18.61
CA GLU A 368 -11.67 -20.87 19.84
C GLU A 368 -12.91 -20.01 19.54
N GLN A 369 -13.08 -19.51 18.29
CA GLN A 369 -14.25 -18.75 17.89
C GLN A 369 -15.43 -19.63 17.40
N GLN A 370 -15.32 -20.97 17.46
CA GLN A 370 -16.42 -21.86 17.07
C GLN A 370 -17.71 -21.57 17.84
N SER A 371 -17.61 -21.31 19.13
CA SER A 371 -18.77 -20.96 19.95
C SER A 371 -19.42 -19.64 19.52
N LEU A 372 -18.63 -18.67 19.05
CA LEU A 372 -19.15 -17.44 18.48
C LEU A 372 -19.94 -17.72 17.20
N LEU A 373 -19.41 -18.54 16.30
CA LEU A 373 -20.12 -18.96 15.08
C LEU A 373 -21.42 -19.70 15.40
N ASP A 374 -21.41 -20.61 16.38
CA ASP A 374 -22.57 -21.43 16.76
C ASP A 374 -23.67 -20.62 17.47
N ASN A 375 -23.33 -19.53 18.15
CA ASN A 375 -24.27 -18.67 18.84
C ASN A 375 -25.08 -17.73 17.91
N TYR A 376 -24.69 -17.65 16.65
CA TYR A 376 -25.42 -16.93 15.61
C TYR A 376 -26.03 -17.97 14.66
N PRO A 377 -27.23 -18.52 14.97
CA PRO A 377 -27.88 -19.46 14.06
C PRO A 377 -28.07 -18.80 12.69
N PRO A 378 -28.07 -19.57 11.61
CA PRO A 378 -28.40 -19.04 10.29
C PRO A 378 -29.72 -18.30 10.46
N GLU A 379 -29.78 -17.06 10.03
CA GLU A 379 -31.05 -16.34 9.96
C GLU A 379 -31.98 -17.28 9.25
N ALA A 380 -33.05 -17.74 9.92
CA ALA A 380 -34.12 -18.47 9.25
C ALA A 380 -34.39 -17.63 8.02
N GLN A 381 -34.11 -18.16 6.80
CA GLN A 381 -34.15 -17.40 5.56
C GLN A 381 -35.42 -16.56 5.66
N ALA A 382 -35.28 -15.36 6.15
CA ALA A 382 -36.35 -14.40 6.12
C ALA A 382 -36.69 -14.38 4.67
N ALA A 383 -37.88 -14.91 4.34
CA ALA A 383 -38.31 -15.25 3.01
C ALA A 383 -37.77 -14.17 2.10
N ASP A 384 -36.67 -14.51 1.41
CA ASP A 384 -35.93 -13.63 0.56
C ASP A 384 -35.55 -12.28 1.22
N PRO A 385 -34.44 -12.15 2.00
CA PRO A 385 -33.99 -10.85 2.51
C PRO A 385 -33.61 -9.87 1.41
N LEU A 386 -33.60 -10.31 0.17
CA LEU A 386 -33.48 -9.47 -1.00
C LEU A 386 -34.71 -9.56 -1.87
N GLY A 387 -35.71 -10.38 -1.41
CA GLY A 387 -36.75 -10.74 -2.34
C GLY A 387 -36.15 -11.23 -3.67
N PRO A 388 -36.86 -11.59 -4.71
CA PRO A 388 -36.26 -11.88 -6.00
C PRO A 388 -35.26 -10.80 -6.34
N ARG A 389 -33.97 -11.13 -6.48
CA ARG A 389 -32.83 -10.18 -6.63
C ARG A 389 -33.17 -9.11 -7.62
N HIS A 390 -33.77 -8.14 -7.01
CA HIS A 390 -34.66 -7.27 -7.54
C HIS A 390 -33.99 -6.37 -8.41
N SER A 391 -34.71 -6.06 -9.30
CA SER A 391 -34.59 -4.84 -10.06
C SER A 391 -33.90 -3.82 -9.15
N ARG A 392 -32.85 -3.21 -9.59
CA ARG A 392 -32.17 -2.13 -8.88
C ARG A 392 -33.08 -0.93 -8.65
N TYR A 393 -34.36 -1.15 -8.84
CA TYR A 393 -35.41 -0.14 -8.85
C TYR A 393 -36.55 -0.63 -7.95
N ASP A 394 -37.16 0.24 -7.19
CA ASP A 394 -38.45 0.01 -6.54
C ASP A 394 -39.54 -0.12 -7.60
N ASP A 395 -40.74 -0.46 -7.18
CA ASP A 395 -41.89 -0.64 -8.07
C ASP A 395 -42.23 0.60 -8.91
N ASP A 396 -41.66 1.77 -8.54
CA ASP A 396 -41.83 3.04 -9.25
C ASP A 396 -40.69 3.31 -10.27
N GLY A 397 -39.75 2.38 -10.46
CA GLY A 397 -38.64 2.49 -11.42
C GLY A 397 -37.51 3.40 -10.96
N LEU A 398 -37.54 3.87 -9.72
CA LEU A 398 -36.45 4.65 -9.11
C LEU A 398 -35.41 3.74 -8.46
N PRO A 399 -34.11 4.13 -8.38
CA PRO A 399 -33.10 3.37 -7.67
C PRO A 399 -33.52 3.17 -6.22
N GLY A 400 -33.89 1.93 -5.85
CA GLY A 400 -34.32 1.60 -4.50
C GLY A 400 -33.20 1.86 -3.49
N ILE A 401 -33.40 2.86 -2.62
CA ILE A 401 -32.54 3.06 -1.47
C ILE A 401 -33.02 2.12 -0.38
N HIS A 402 -32.45 0.92 -0.31
CA HIS A 402 -32.75 0.01 0.79
C HIS A 402 -32.23 0.61 2.10
N PRO A 403 -33.05 0.79 3.14
CA PRO A 403 -32.63 1.45 4.39
C PRO A 403 -31.51 0.72 5.14
N LYS A 404 -31.17 -0.53 4.78
CA LYS A 404 -30.04 -1.29 5.31
C LYS A 404 -28.83 -1.34 4.37
N ARG A 405 -28.92 -0.83 3.15
CA ARG A 405 -27.74 -0.57 2.31
C ARG A 405 -27.29 0.85 2.56
N VAL A 406 -26.38 0.98 3.50
CA VAL A 406 -25.50 2.15 3.52
C VAL A 406 -24.88 2.23 2.12
N PRO A 407 -24.94 3.39 1.41
CA PRO A 407 -24.22 3.55 0.16
C PRO A 407 -22.80 3.05 0.36
N PHE A 408 -22.22 2.47 -0.67
CA PHE A 408 -20.84 1.99 -0.70
C PHE A 408 -19.90 3.12 -0.29
N THR A 409 -19.90 3.44 0.97
CA THR A 409 -18.91 4.28 1.59
C THR A 409 -17.86 3.32 2.10
N TYR A 410 -16.68 3.39 1.51
CA TYR A 410 -15.46 2.86 2.10
C TYR A 410 -15.50 3.19 3.60
N ARG A 411 -16.01 2.29 4.42
CA ARG A 411 -15.87 2.38 5.87
C ARG A 411 -14.40 2.17 6.12
N ARG A 412 -13.68 3.28 6.16
CA ARG A 412 -12.41 3.30 6.87
C ARG A 412 -12.68 2.58 8.18
N GLY A 413 -11.79 1.68 8.57
CA GLY A 413 -11.83 1.09 9.90
C GLY A 413 -12.15 2.11 10.98
N PRO A 414 -12.42 1.75 12.24
CA PRO A 414 -13.10 2.56 13.25
C PRO A 414 -12.78 4.03 13.08
N ASP A 415 -13.81 4.85 12.95
CA ASP A 415 -13.77 6.22 12.47
C ASP A 415 -12.52 6.93 12.99
N ARG A 416 -11.70 7.48 12.10
CA ARG A 416 -10.46 8.16 12.51
C ARG A 416 -10.73 9.28 13.52
N GLU A 417 -11.93 9.87 13.49
CA GLU A 417 -12.35 10.81 14.52
C GLU A 417 -12.51 10.13 15.89
N ASP A 418 -13.02 8.89 15.94
CA ASP A 418 -13.11 8.14 17.20
C ASP A 418 -11.75 7.63 17.67
N GLN A 419 -10.83 7.31 16.75
CA GLN A 419 -9.43 7.02 17.10
C GLN A 419 -8.71 8.26 17.64
N LEU A 420 -8.99 9.44 17.11
CA LEU A 420 -8.42 10.70 17.61
C LEU A 420 -9.02 11.11 18.96
N LYS A 421 -10.30 10.78 19.23
CA LYS A 421 -10.92 10.98 20.55
C LYS A 421 -10.36 10.06 21.64
N GLN A 422 -9.72 8.95 21.25
CA GLN A 422 -9.02 8.04 22.17
C GLN A 422 -7.53 8.38 22.34
N TRP A 423 -7.07 9.47 21.73
CA TRP A 423 -5.71 9.96 21.94
C TRP A 423 -5.53 10.29 23.43
N PRO A 424 -4.47 9.81 24.11
CA PRO A 424 -4.30 10.01 25.54
C PRO A 424 -4.40 11.50 25.91
N GLU A 425 -5.32 11.85 26.79
CA GLU A 425 -5.38 13.18 27.39
C GLU A 425 -4.03 13.46 28.07
N GLY A 426 -3.33 14.49 27.62
CA GLY A 426 -2.04 14.90 28.20
C GLY A 426 -0.97 15.30 27.18
N TYR A 427 -1.28 15.28 25.88
CA TYR A 427 -0.38 15.68 24.81
C TYR A 427 -0.78 16.98 24.09
N LEU A 428 -1.63 17.79 24.73
CA LEU A 428 -1.88 19.19 24.29
C LEU A 428 -1.24 20.14 25.28
#